data_96d4e2602a96b74c9a04b056db113096
#
_entry.id   96d4e2602a96b74c9a04b056db113096
#
_cell.length_a   1.000
_cell.length_b   1.000
_cell.length_c   1.000
_cell.angle_alpha   90.00
_cell.angle_beta   90.00
_cell.angle_gamma   90.00
#
_symmetry.space_group_name_H-M   'P 1'
#
loop_
_entity.id
_entity.type
_entity.pdbx_description
1 polymer ?
#
loop_
_entity_poly.entity_id
_entity_poly.type
_entity_poly.pdbx_seq_one_letter_code
_entity_poly.pdbx_strand_id
1 'polypeptide(L)'
;ELSMWLPEQLGSSVNHQGDQPKEQDVVLYGFGRIGRLLARILLERSSSPLGSGLNLRAVVVRKNGDKDLVKRASLLERDSVHGPFKGVIEVDEENSTIIANGVPVRFIYSSDPTTVDYTEYGIKDALLVDNTGRWRDVPGLEQHLNCPGISRVLLTAPGKGDMKNIVFGVNDNVITDEDKIVSAASCTTNAITPALKVLDDAYGVERGHVETVHAFTNDQNLIDNFHKGDRRGRSAVLNMVITETGAAKAVSKALPQLEGKLTGNAIRVPTPDVSMAILNVKLTKPAGSAEELNELFRRESIDGELRRQVGYSDSPEAVSTDFVGSRTAGVVDSLATVVTDDSAIVYVWYDNEFGYSCQVIRVLERMGGYDVPSYPAK
;
A
#
# COMPACT_ATOMS: atom_id res chain seq x y z
N GLU A 1 13.89 33.00 23.23
CA GLU A 1 13.27 31.73 23.79
C GLU A 1 12.84 30.78 22.68
N LEU A 2 12.07 31.22 21.67
CA LEU A 2 11.65 30.37 20.56
C LEU A 2 12.82 29.86 19.69
N SER A 3 13.84 30.67 19.48
CA SER A 3 15.04 30.33 18.72
C SER A 3 15.96 29.30 19.38
N MET A 4 15.82 29.09 20.67
CA MET A 4 16.54 28.06 21.44
C MET A 4 15.67 26.78 21.59
N TRP A 5 14.36 26.96 21.72
CA TRP A 5 13.42 25.83 21.89
C TRP A 5 13.20 25.01 20.61
N LEU A 6 13.11 25.68 19.45
CA LEU A 6 12.92 25.04 18.16
C LEU A 6 14.01 24.00 17.81
N PRO A 7 15.32 24.31 17.93
CA PRO A 7 16.37 23.30 17.68
C PRO A 7 16.37 22.15 18.65
N GLU A 8 15.96 22.36 19.90
CA GLU A 8 15.90 21.33 20.94
C GLU A 8 14.75 20.35 20.66
N GLN A 9 13.60 20.85 20.15
CA GLN A 9 12.45 20.02 19.78
C GLN A 9 12.62 19.35 18.41
N LEU A 10 13.33 19.97 17.49
CA LEU A 10 13.58 19.41 16.15
C LEU A 10 14.75 18.42 16.13
N GLY A 11 15.55 18.38 17.22
CA GLY A 11 16.64 17.41 17.39
C GLY A 11 17.61 17.36 16.21
N SER A 12 18.08 16.18 15.87
CA SER A 12 19.00 15.95 14.74
C SER A 12 18.39 16.24 13.35
N SER A 13 17.08 16.44 13.27
CA SER A 13 16.42 16.80 12.00
C SER A 13 16.81 18.16 11.45
N VAL A 14 17.35 19.05 12.30
CA VAL A 14 17.83 20.38 11.87
C VAL A 14 19.30 20.36 11.40
N ASN A 15 20.05 19.34 11.74
CA ASN A 15 21.49 19.24 11.44
C ASN A 15 21.81 18.50 10.13
N HIS A 16 20.83 18.17 9.29
CA HIS A 16 21.09 17.69 7.94
C HIS A 16 21.47 18.83 6.96
N GLN A 17 22.36 19.71 7.36
CA GLN A 17 23.17 20.51 6.43
C GLN A 17 24.35 19.65 5.95
N GLY A 18 24.12 18.79 4.97
CA GLY A 18 25.26 18.06 4.41
C GLY A 18 24.93 17.08 3.30
N ASP A 19 23.94 16.24 3.47
CA ASP A 19 23.60 15.29 2.42
C ASP A 19 22.24 15.65 1.82
N GLN A 20 22.26 16.13 0.59
CA GLN A 20 21.05 16.07 -0.26
C GLN A 20 20.57 14.61 -0.24
N PRO A 21 19.29 14.33 0.02
CA PRO A 21 18.81 12.96 -0.05
C PRO A 21 19.22 12.39 -1.41
N LYS A 22 19.87 11.24 -1.41
CA LYS A 22 20.33 10.59 -2.64
C LYS A 22 19.09 10.39 -3.53
N GLU A 23 19.02 11.07 -4.66
CA GLU A 23 17.92 10.90 -5.59
C GLU A 23 17.89 9.45 -6.09
N GLN A 24 16.72 8.80 -6.00
CA GLN A 24 16.53 7.42 -6.39
C GLN A 24 15.50 7.35 -7.53
N ASP A 25 15.92 6.84 -8.66
CA ASP A 25 15.03 6.61 -9.80
C ASP A 25 14.01 5.52 -9.48
N VAL A 26 12.75 5.74 -9.87
CA VAL A 26 11.65 4.79 -9.75
C VAL A 26 11.05 4.49 -11.11
N VAL A 27 10.84 3.21 -11.40
CA VAL A 27 10.15 2.73 -12.59
C VAL A 27 8.90 1.97 -12.17
N LEU A 28 7.75 2.30 -12.74
CA LEU A 28 6.52 1.54 -12.56
C LEU A 28 6.31 0.58 -13.73
N TYR A 29 6.28 -0.71 -13.48
CA TYR A 29 5.94 -1.71 -14.48
C TYR A 29 4.46 -2.08 -14.35
N GLY A 30 3.65 -1.58 -15.32
CA GLY A 30 2.19 -1.61 -15.28
C GLY A 30 1.57 -0.29 -14.82
N PHE A 31 0.47 0.11 -15.48
CA PHE A 31 -0.23 1.37 -15.23
C PHE A 31 -1.74 1.16 -15.09
N GLY A 32 -2.10 0.14 -14.30
CA GLY A 32 -3.47 -0.15 -13.86
C GLY A 32 -3.90 0.78 -12.72
N ARG A 33 -4.90 0.38 -11.93
CA ARG A 33 -5.38 1.15 -10.77
C ARG A 33 -4.24 1.52 -9.82
N ILE A 34 -3.55 0.53 -9.28
CA ILE A 34 -2.46 0.74 -8.32
C ILE A 34 -1.31 1.54 -8.95
N GLY A 35 -0.86 1.19 -10.16
CA GLY A 35 0.23 1.93 -10.82
C GLY A 35 -0.08 3.42 -11.02
N ARG A 36 -1.32 3.79 -11.34
CA ARG A 36 -1.73 5.20 -11.44
C ARG A 36 -1.78 5.91 -10.07
N LEU A 37 -2.25 5.23 -9.03
CA LEU A 37 -2.26 5.82 -7.68
C LEU A 37 -0.85 6.01 -7.14
N LEU A 38 0.05 5.04 -7.37
CA LEU A 38 1.47 5.20 -7.05
C LEU A 38 2.10 6.38 -7.79
N ALA A 39 1.80 6.52 -9.10
CA ALA A 39 2.28 7.65 -9.87
C ALA A 39 1.78 8.99 -9.29
N ARG A 40 0.50 9.09 -8.92
CA ARG A 40 -0.06 10.29 -8.27
C ARG A 40 0.65 10.62 -6.96
N ILE A 41 0.90 9.63 -6.11
CA ILE A 41 1.58 9.83 -4.81
C ILE A 41 3.04 10.24 -5.02
N LEU A 42 3.77 9.62 -5.94
CA LEU A 42 5.15 9.96 -6.25
C LEU A 42 5.26 11.39 -6.80
N LEU A 43 4.36 11.77 -7.73
CA LEU A 43 4.31 13.11 -8.31
C LEU A 43 3.91 14.20 -7.28
N GLU A 44 3.00 13.89 -6.36
CA GLU A 44 2.66 14.77 -5.25
C GLU A 44 3.89 15.03 -4.35
N ARG A 45 4.67 13.98 -4.07
CA ARG A 45 5.84 14.07 -3.20
C ARG A 45 7.04 14.74 -3.86
N SER A 46 7.24 14.53 -5.16
CA SER A 46 8.35 15.18 -5.89
C SER A 46 8.20 16.70 -5.96
N SER A 47 7.00 17.24 -5.86
CA SER A 47 6.72 18.66 -5.79
C SER A 47 6.81 19.27 -4.38
N SER A 48 7.05 18.44 -3.36
CA SER A 48 7.20 18.90 -1.97
C SER A 48 8.67 19.18 -1.63
N PRO A 49 8.98 20.28 -0.94
CA PRO A 49 10.34 20.54 -0.42
C PRO A 49 10.84 19.46 0.56
N LEU A 50 9.93 18.69 1.14
CA LEU A 50 10.20 17.55 2.02
C LEU A 50 10.01 16.23 1.27
N GLY A 51 10.16 16.25 -0.06
CA GLY A 51 10.02 15.08 -0.91
C GLY A 51 10.93 13.93 -0.50
N SER A 52 10.50 12.70 -0.81
CA SER A 52 11.21 11.48 -0.40
C SER A 52 12.48 11.18 -1.22
N GLY A 53 12.91 12.05 -2.13
CA GLY A 53 14.02 11.75 -3.06
C GLY A 53 13.70 10.63 -4.07
N LEU A 54 12.48 10.09 -4.09
CA LEU A 54 12.03 9.10 -5.07
C LEU A 54 11.53 9.82 -6.33
N ASN A 55 12.20 9.63 -7.45
CA ASN A 55 11.90 10.27 -8.72
C ASN A 55 11.23 9.29 -9.68
N LEU A 56 9.94 9.49 -9.97
CA LEU A 56 9.25 8.70 -11.00
C LEU A 56 9.82 9.06 -12.38
N ARG A 57 10.60 8.17 -12.96
CA ARG A 57 11.28 8.38 -14.26
C ARG A 57 10.53 7.75 -15.42
N ALA A 58 10.02 6.55 -15.24
CA ALA A 58 9.38 5.84 -16.31
C ALA A 58 8.22 4.96 -15.87
N VAL A 59 7.34 4.69 -16.82
CA VAL A 59 6.25 3.70 -16.74
C VAL A 59 6.38 2.76 -17.92
N VAL A 60 6.43 1.45 -17.65
CA VAL A 60 6.48 0.42 -18.69
C VAL A 60 5.11 -0.19 -18.90
N VAL A 61 4.65 -0.21 -20.15
CA VAL A 61 3.32 -0.72 -20.52
C VAL A 61 3.34 -1.38 -21.90
N ARG A 62 2.34 -2.19 -22.17
CA ARG A 62 2.07 -2.66 -23.53
C ARG A 62 1.32 -1.56 -24.30
N LYS A 63 1.69 -1.33 -25.55
CA LYS A 63 1.01 -0.36 -26.43
C LYS A 63 -0.36 -0.91 -26.85
N ASN A 64 -1.39 -0.10 -26.70
CA ASN A 64 -2.78 -0.43 -27.08
C ASN A 64 -3.33 0.58 -28.12
N GLY A 65 -2.73 0.59 -29.31
CA GLY A 65 -3.14 1.45 -30.42
C GLY A 65 -2.45 2.83 -30.44
N ASP A 66 -2.83 3.66 -31.40
CA ASP A 66 -2.10 4.91 -31.73
C ASP A 66 -2.28 5.98 -30.64
N LYS A 67 -3.45 6.07 -30.04
CA LYS A 67 -3.76 7.07 -28.98
C LYS A 67 -3.49 6.54 -27.56
N ASP A 68 -2.62 5.56 -27.39
CA ASP A 68 -2.37 4.91 -26.10
C ASP A 68 -1.92 5.93 -25.04
N LEU A 69 -0.92 6.75 -25.34
CA LEU A 69 -0.37 7.72 -24.39
C LEU A 69 -1.42 8.75 -23.94
N VAL A 70 -2.19 9.30 -24.86
CA VAL A 70 -3.25 10.28 -24.56
C VAL A 70 -4.32 9.64 -23.65
N LYS A 71 -4.69 8.39 -23.91
CA LYS A 71 -5.65 7.67 -23.06
C LYS A 71 -5.09 7.41 -21.66
N ARG A 72 -3.79 7.10 -21.53
CA ARG A 72 -3.14 6.91 -20.22
C ARG A 72 -3.05 8.21 -19.44
N ALA A 73 -2.74 9.32 -20.11
CA ALA A 73 -2.77 10.64 -19.48
C ALA A 73 -4.18 10.97 -18.98
N SER A 74 -5.21 10.75 -19.80
CA SER A 74 -6.60 10.93 -19.39
C SER A 74 -6.99 10.05 -18.19
N LEU A 75 -6.52 8.81 -18.12
CA LEU A 75 -6.76 7.91 -16.97
C LEU A 75 -5.97 8.32 -15.72
N LEU A 76 -4.82 8.98 -15.86
CA LEU A 76 -4.09 9.57 -14.74
C LEU A 76 -4.81 10.82 -14.21
N GLU A 77 -5.33 11.64 -15.14
CA GLU A 77 -6.04 12.89 -14.84
C GLU A 77 -7.39 12.64 -14.15
N ARG A 78 -8.16 11.65 -14.64
CA ARG A 78 -9.53 11.37 -14.20
C ARG A 78 -9.64 10.02 -13.53
N ASP A 79 -10.14 10.01 -12.32
CA ASP A 79 -10.44 8.79 -11.57
C ASP A 79 -11.81 8.91 -10.92
N SER A 80 -12.71 7.95 -11.20
CA SER A 80 -14.09 7.99 -10.71
C SER A 80 -14.21 7.74 -9.21
N VAL A 81 -13.21 7.12 -8.60
CA VAL A 81 -13.18 6.79 -7.16
C VAL A 81 -12.43 7.87 -6.39
N HIS A 82 -11.18 8.16 -6.79
CA HIS A 82 -10.29 9.07 -6.07
C HIS A 82 -10.30 10.51 -6.62
N GLY A 83 -11.17 10.81 -7.56
CA GLY A 83 -11.33 12.15 -8.12
C GLY A 83 -10.20 12.57 -9.08
N PRO A 84 -10.21 13.83 -9.54
CA PRO A 84 -9.25 14.33 -10.51
C PRO A 84 -7.84 14.41 -9.94
N PHE A 85 -6.84 14.32 -10.84
CA PHE A 85 -5.45 14.63 -10.51
C PHE A 85 -5.33 16.09 -10.04
N LYS A 86 -4.58 16.31 -8.97
CA LYS A 86 -4.37 17.66 -8.43
C LYS A 86 -3.19 18.32 -9.12
N GLY A 87 -3.44 18.92 -10.28
CA GLY A 87 -2.41 19.61 -11.04
C GLY A 87 -2.64 19.58 -12.55
N VAL A 88 -1.58 19.81 -13.29
CA VAL A 88 -1.57 19.90 -14.76
C VAL A 88 -0.91 18.68 -15.35
N ILE A 89 -1.50 18.14 -16.42
CA ILE A 89 -0.97 17.03 -17.20
C ILE A 89 -0.85 17.47 -18.67
N GLU A 90 0.35 17.36 -19.20
CA GLU A 90 0.66 17.58 -20.62
C GLU A 90 1.15 16.28 -21.25
N VAL A 91 0.94 16.13 -22.56
CA VAL A 91 1.34 14.93 -23.30
C VAL A 91 2.29 15.32 -24.41
N ASP A 92 3.49 14.76 -24.37
CA ASP A 92 4.48 14.82 -25.43
C ASP A 92 4.48 13.47 -26.18
N GLU A 93 3.69 13.39 -27.26
CA GLU A 93 3.56 12.16 -28.04
C GLU A 93 4.85 11.82 -28.79
N GLU A 94 5.62 12.82 -29.24
CA GLU A 94 6.88 12.63 -29.97
C GLU A 94 7.91 11.90 -29.09
N ASN A 95 8.02 12.30 -27.83
CA ASN A 95 8.93 11.70 -26.87
C ASN A 95 8.27 10.62 -26.00
N SER A 96 7.03 10.21 -26.28
CA SER A 96 6.29 9.24 -25.45
C SER A 96 6.36 9.58 -23.94
N THR A 97 6.10 10.85 -23.59
CA THR A 97 6.26 11.36 -22.24
C THR A 97 4.97 12.02 -21.77
N ILE A 98 4.59 11.76 -20.53
CA ILE A 98 3.55 12.52 -19.82
C ILE A 98 4.28 13.46 -18.86
N ILE A 99 3.99 14.77 -18.93
CA ILE A 99 4.52 15.77 -18.03
C ILE A 99 3.44 16.12 -17.02
N ALA A 100 3.65 15.75 -15.75
CA ALA A 100 2.70 15.97 -14.68
C ALA A 100 3.29 16.92 -13.63
N ASN A 101 2.68 18.08 -13.43
CA ASN A 101 3.20 19.14 -12.56
C ASN A 101 4.68 19.52 -12.88
N GLY A 102 5.03 19.51 -14.15
CA GLY A 102 6.40 19.79 -14.63
C GLY A 102 7.37 18.61 -14.55
N VAL A 103 6.95 17.46 -14.00
CA VAL A 103 7.76 16.24 -13.91
C VAL A 103 7.56 15.39 -15.16
N PRO A 104 8.60 15.17 -15.99
CA PRO A 104 8.50 14.30 -17.16
C PRO A 104 8.58 12.83 -16.76
N VAL A 105 7.58 12.05 -17.15
CA VAL A 105 7.50 10.60 -16.95
C VAL A 105 7.51 9.90 -18.30
N ARG A 106 8.56 9.14 -18.59
CA ARG A 106 8.72 8.42 -19.86
C ARG A 106 7.81 7.19 -19.90
N PHE A 107 7.06 7.00 -20.99
CA PHE A 107 6.31 5.78 -21.25
C PHE A 107 7.11 4.87 -22.19
N ILE A 108 7.55 3.73 -21.66
CA ILE A 108 8.30 2.72 -22.38
C ILE A 108 7.35 1.62 -22.80
N TYR A 109 7.28 1.34 -24.09
CA TYR A 109 6.39 0.32 -24.61
C TYR A 109 7.11 -1.02 -24.76
N SER A 110 6.79 -1.96 -23.88
CA SER A 110 7.28 -3.33 -23.95
C SER A 110 6.23 -4.33 -23.49
N SER A 111 6.19 -5.49 -24.11
CA SER A 111 5.39 -6.66 -23.68
C SER A 111 6.23 -7.71 -22.96
N ASP A 112 7.54 -7.59 -23.05
CA ASP A 112 8.52 -8.50 -22.45
C ASP A 112 9.45 -7.72 -21.51
N PRO A 113 9.45 -8.03 -20.20
CA PRO A 113 10.28 -7.32 -19.24
C PRO A 113 11.78 -7.44 -19.53
N THR A 114 12.22 -8.53 -20.18
CA THR A 114 13.64 -8.81 -20.42
C THR A 114 14.27 -7.99 -21.55
N THR A 115 13.45 -7.23 -22.29
CA THR A 115 13.90 -6.51 -23.49
C THR A 115 14.20 -5.03 -23.26
N VAL A 116 14.02 -4.53 -22.03
CA VAL A 116 14.16 -3.10 -21.75
C VAL A 116 15.55 -2.80 -21.20
N ASP A 117 16.29 -1.95 -21.90
CA ASP A 117 17.48 -1.30 -21.35
C ASP A 117 17.10 0.10 -20.84
N TYR A 118 17.01 0.22 -19.51
CA TYR A 118 16.62 1.48 -18.87
C TYR A 118 17.72 2.54 -18.95
N THR A 119 18.97 2.13 -19.17
CA THR A 119 20.09 3.08 -19.29
C THR A 119 20.01 3.94 -20.54
N GLU A 120 19.33 3.46 -21.59
CA GLU A 120 19.05 4.24 -22.80
C GLU A 120 18.18 5.48 -22.51
N TYR A 121 17.41 5.42 -21.41
CA TYR A 121 16.57 6.53 -20.93
C TYR A 121 17.24 7.33 -19.80
N GLY A 122 18.53 7.11 -19.57
CA GLY A 122 19.29 7.77 -18.49
C GLY A 122 18.90 7.32 -17.08
N ILE A 123 18.23 6.18 -16.96
CA ILE A 123 17.79 5.60 -15.68
C ILE A 123 18.87 4.65 -15.16
N LYS A 124 19.29 4.83 -13.90
CA LYS A 124 20.36 4.06 -13.30
C LYS A 124 20.03 3.71 -11.86
N ASP A 125 20.39 2.49 -11.46
CA ASP A 125 20.20 2.01 -10.09
C ASP A 125 18.76 2.15 -9.58
N ALA A 126 17.78 1.99 -10.48
CA ALA A 126 16.38 2.28 -10.20
C ALA A 126 15.71 1.19 -9.36
N LEU A 127 14.73 1.64 -8.56
CA LEU A 127 13.75 0.77 -7.92
C LEU A 127 12.58 0.53 -8.90
N LEU A 128 12.37 -0.72 -9.30
CA LEU A 128 11.24 -1.07 -10.14
C LEU A 128 10.08 -1.59 -9.29
N VAL A 129 8.87 -1.08 -9.55
CA VAL A 129 7.65 -1.52 -8.89
C VAL A 129 6.78 -2.29 -9.85
N ASP A 130 6.63 -3.60 -9.66
CA ASP A 130 5.75 -4.44 -10.49
C ASP A 130 4.30 -4.36 -9.99
N ASN A 131 3.46 -3.71 -10.79
CA ASN A 131 2.03 -3.50 -10.53
C ASN A 131 1.14 -4.44 -11.36
N THR A 132 1.73 -5.40 -12.07
CA THR A 132 0.97 -6.27 -12.98
C THR A 132 0.31 -7.44 -12.28
N GLY A 133 0.88 -7.88 -11.16
CA GLY A 133 0.48 -9.09 -10.44
C GLY A 133 0.65 -10.39 -11.27
N ARG A 134 1.35 -10.31 -12.41
CA ARG A 134 1.60 -11.44 -13.31
C ARG A 134 2.61 -12.39 -12.72
N TRP A 135 3.71 -11.86 -12.19
CA TRP A 135 4.78 -12.60 -11.54
C TRP A 135 4.69 -12.36 -10.03
N ARG A 136 4.71 -13.43 -9.26
CA ARG A 136 4.55 -13.34 -7.80
C ARG A 136 5.59 -14.16 -7.04
N ASP A 137 6.57 -14.68 -7.73
CA ASP A 137 7.70 -15.45 -7.18
C ASP A 137 9.01 -14.83 -7.61
N VAL A 138 10.10 -15.24 -6.95
CA VAL A 138 11.41 -14.68 -7.20
C VAL A 138 11.85 -14.91 -8.65
N PRO A 139 11.75 -16.15 -9.23
CA PRO A 139 12.18 -16.36 -10.61
C PRO A 139 11.44 -15.48 -11.64
N GLY A 140 10.14 -15.24 -11.39
CA GLY A 140 9.34 -14.37 -12.27
C GLY A 140 9.73 -12.90 -12.20
N LEU A 141 10.17 -12.43 -11.03
CA LEU A 141 10.57 -11.03 -10.80
C LEU A 141 12.04 -10.77 -11.09
N GLU A 142 12.90 -11.79 -11.04
CA GLU A 142 14.31 -11.68 -11.43
C GLU A 142 14.51 -11.21 -12.87
N GLN A 143 13.52 -11.42 -13.74
CA GLN A 143 13.52 -10.91 -15.10
C GLN A 143 13.74 -9.40 -15.16
N HIS A 144 13.21 -8.66 -14.18
CA HIS A 144 13.41 -7.21 -14.10
C HIS A 144 14.83 -6.84 -13.65
N LEU A 145 15.44 -7.64 -12.76
CA LEU A 145 16.82 -7.40 -12.29
C LEU A 145 17.86 -7.62 -13.38
N ASN A 146 17.55 -8.45 -14.38
CA ASN A 146 18.43 -8.69 -15.53
C ASN A 146 18.45 -7.53 -16.52
N CYS A 147 17.59 -6.52 -16.34
CA CYS A 147 17.53 -5.36 -17.19
C CYS A 147 18.54 -4.29 -16.74
N PRO A 148 19.38 -3.76 -17.64
CA PRO A 148 20.30 -2.68 -17.30
C PRO A 148 19.57 -1.48 -16.71
N GLY A 149 20.06 -0.94 -15.61
CA GLY A 149 19.52 0.22 -14.91
C GLY A 149 18.59 -0.08 -13.74
N ILE A 150 18.21 -1.35 -13.49
CA ILE A 150 17.39 -1.77 -12.34
C ILE A 150 18.27 -2.41 -11.27
N SER A 151 18.11 -1.98 -10.03
CA SER A 151 18.85 -2.51 -8.89
C SER A 151 18.02 -3.38 -7.94
N ARG A 152 16.74 -3.03 -7.75
CA ARG A 152 15.84 -3.72 -6.84
C ARG A 152 14.41 -3.71 -7.37
N VAL A 153 13.60 -4.69 -6.95
CA VAL A 153 12.21 -4.87 -7.39
C VAL A 153 11.27 -4.95 -6.19
N LEU A 154 10.19 -4.17 -6.24
CA LEU A 154 9.08 -4.22 -5.30
C LEU A 154 7.84 -4.77 -6.01
N LEU A 155 7.25 -5.84 -5.47
CA LEU A 155 6.00 -6.42 -5.95
C LEU A 155 4.80 -5.81 -5.19
N THR A 156 3.78 -5.33 -5.91
CA THR A 156 2.52 -4.83 -5.31
C THR A 156 1.43 -5.91 -5.21
N ALA A 157 1.81 -7.11 -4.83
CA ALA A 157 0.92 -8.24 -4.60
C ALA A 157 1.57 -9.20 -3.61
N PRO A 158 0.82 -10.13 -2.98
CA PRO A 158 1.42 -11.12 -2.09
C PRO A 158 2.47 -11.98 -2.79
N GLY A 159 3.69 -11.94 -2.28
CA GLY A 159 4.81 -12.74 -2.75
C GLY A 159 4.68 -14.20 -2.34
N LYS A 160 5.05 -15.11 -3.25
CA LYS A 160 5.07 -16.56 -3.04
C LYS A 160 6.44 -17.06 -2.59
N GLY A 161 6.46 -18.26 -2.02
CA GLY A 161 7.69 -18.88 -1.51
C GLY A 161 8.30 -18.08 -0.36
N ASP A 162 9.62 -18.02 -0.33
CA ASP A 162 10.40 -17.38 0.74
C ASP A 162 10.58 -15.87 0.56
N MET A 163 9.91 -15.27 -0.44
CA MET A 163 9.93 -13.83 -0.65
C MET A 163 9.45 -13.10 0.61
N LYS A 164 10.25 -12.11 1.05
CA LYS A 164 9.84 -11.23 2.15
C LYS A 164 8.60 -10.45 1.76
N ASN A 165 7.52 -10.60 2.55
CA ASN A 165 6.31 -9.82 2.44
C ASN A 165 6.33 -8.76 3.55
N ILE A 166 6.40 -7.51 3.16
CA ILE A 166 6.63 -6.39 4.06
C ILE A 166 5.32 -5.68 4.34
N VAL A 167 5.07 -5.47 5.62
CA VAL A 167 4.04 -4.56 6.15
C VAL A 167 4.78 -3.44 6.86
N PHE A 168 4.74 -2.25 6.29
CA PHE A 168 5.47 -1.11 6.83
C PHE A 168 5.02 -0.77 8.27
N GLY A 169 5.98 -0.46 9.14
CA GLY A 169 5.78 -0.23 10.57
C GLY A 169 5.73 -1.51 11.41
N VAL A 170 5.61 -2.68 10.78
CA VAL A 170 5.56 -3.97 11.50
C VAL A 170 6.84 -4.77 11.32
N ASN A 171 7.27 -4.99 10.08
CA ASN A 171 8.45 -5.80 9.77
C ASN A 171 9.36 -5.18 8.69
N ASP A 172 9.24 -3.90 8.38
CA ASP A 172 10.09 -3.24 7.39
C ASP A 172 11.56 -3.15 7.81
N ASN A 173 11.84 -3.32 9.10
CA ASN A 173 13.19 -3.41 9.64
C ASN A 173 13.96 -4.66 9.17
N VAL A 174 13.29 -5.69 8.63
CA VAL A 174 13.95 -6.88 8.07
C VAL A 174 14.50 -6.64 6.65
N ILE A 175 14.20 -5.49 6.03
CA ILE A 175 14.75 -5.13 4.72
C ILE A 175 16.21 -4.76 4.88
N THR A 176 17.06 -5.39 4.09
CA THR A 176 18.51 -5.12 3.99
C THR A 176 18.89 -4.71 2.57
N ASP A 177 20.10 -4.22 2.39
CA ASP A 177 20.63 -3.87 1.05
C ASP A 177 20.83 -5.09 0.13
N GLU A 178 20.88 -6.28 0.72
CA GLU A 178 20.98 -7.54 0.00
C GLU A 178 19.65 -7.99 -0.61
N ASP A 179 18.53 -7.48 -0.08
CA ASP A 179 17.20 -7.82 -0.57
C ASP A 179 16.93 -7.16 -1.92
N LYS A 180 17.09 -7.92 -2.99
CA LYS A 180 16.87 -7.43 -4.35
C LYS A 180 15.39 -7.45 -4.75
N ILE A 181 14.61 -8.37 -4.19
CA ILE A 181 13.18 -8.53 -4.48
C ILE A 181 12.41 -8.66 -3.17
N VAL A 182 11.44 -7.78 -2.96
CA VAL A 182 10.51 -7.85 -1.83
C VAL A 182 9.08 -7.61 -2.30
N SER A 183 8.11 -7.99 -1.49
CA SER A 183 6.68 -7.75 -1.72
C SER A 183 6.12 -6.80 -0.67
N ALA A 184 5.26 -5.87 -1.07
CA ALA A 184 4.46 -5.04 -0.17
C ALA A 184 3.21 -5.75 0.37
N ALA A 185 3.15 -7.07 0.30
CA ALA A 185 2.01 -7.91 0.71
C ALA A 185 0.69 -7.51 0.01
N SER A 186 -0.47 -7.76 0.64
CA SER A 186 -1.78 -7.37 0.11
C SER A 186 -2.36 -6.16 0.85
N CYS A 187 -3.37 -5.52 0.26
CA CYS A 187 -4.12 -4.45 0.92
C CYS A 187 -4.74 -4.89 2.25
N THR A 188 -5.37 -6.07 2.27
CA THR A 188 -5.96 -6.63 3.49
C THR A 188 -4.90 -6.96 4.53
N THR A 189 -3.77 -7.57 4.13
CA THR A 189 -2.66 -7.87 5.05
C THR A 189 -2.12 -6.58 5.68
N ASN A 190 -1.94 -5.53 4.88
CA ASN A 190 -1.50 -4.23 5.40
C ASN A 190 -2.50 -3.62 6.38
N ALA A 191 -3.81 -3.74 6.12
CA ALA A 191 -4.85 -3.19 6.98
C ALA A 191 -4.93 -3.89 8.35
N ILE A 192 -4.86 -5.23 8.36
CA ILE A 192 -5.11 -6.01 9.59
C ILE A 192 -3.88 -6.21 10.45
N THR A 193 -2.69 -6.29 9.85
CA THR A 193 -1.46 -6.64 10.59
C THR A 193 -1.08 -5.59 11.63
N PRO A 194 -1.12 -4.27 11.36
CA PRO A 194 -0.86 -3.25 12.38
C PRO A 194 -1.85 -3.33 13.55
N ALA A 195 -3.14 -3.49 13.28
CA ALA A 195 -4.15 -3.64 14.34
C ALA A 195 -3.95 -4.91 15.18
N LEU A 196 -3.62 -6.04 14.53
CA LEU A 196 -3.28 -7.29 15.22
C LEU A 196 -2.00 -7.15 16.04
N LYS A 197 -1.01 -6.40 15.58
CA LYS A 197 0.20 -6.11 16.35
C LYS A 197 -0.12 -5.34 17.63
N VAL A 198 -0.95 -4.30 17.55
CA VAL A 198 -1.41 -3.53 18.74
C VAL A 198 -2.11 -4.44 19.74
N LEU A 199 -2.98 -5.33 19.28
CA LEU A 199 -3.70 -6.30 20.15
C LEU A 199 -2.74 -7.32 20.75
N ASP A 200 -1.83 -7.87 19.96
CA ASP A 200 -0.89 -8.90 20.40
C ASP A 200 0.13 -8.36 21.40
N ASP A 201 0.67 -7.17 21.15
CA ASP A 201 1.63 -6.52 22.05
C ASP A 201 1.02 -6.17 23.40
N ALA A 202 -0.26 -5.74 23.43
CA ALA A 202 -0.92 -5.33 24.66
C ALA A 202 -1.51 -6.51 25.46
N TYR A 203 -2.17 -7.43 24.76
CA TYR A 203 -2.99 -8.46 25.39
C TYR A 203 -2.58 -9.89 25.04
N GLY A 204 -1.80 -10.09 23.98
CA GLY A 204 -1.51 -11.39 23.37
C GLY A 204 -2.71 -11.93 22.60
N VAL A 205 -2.51 -12.40 21.38
CA VAL A 205 -3.55 -13.06 20.58
C VAL A 205 -3.38 -14.57 20.67
N GLU A 206 -4.37 -15.25 21.26
CA GLU A 206 -4.40 -16.72 21.36
C GLU A 206 -4.81 -17.34 20.02
N ARG A 207 -5.91 -16.84 19.43
CA ARG A 207 -6.46 -17.27 18.15
C ARG A 207 -7.44 -16.22 17.62
N GLY A 208 -7.78 -16.31 16.33
CA GLY A 208 -8.77 -15.39 15.77
C GLY A 208 -9.30 -15.80 14.42
N HIS A 209 -10.34 -15.08 14.00
CA HIS A 209 -10.91 -15.15 12.67
C HIS A 209 -10.98 -13.75 12.06
N VAL A 210 -10.50 -13.63 10.83
CA VAL A 210 -10.56 -12.38 10.05
C VAL A 210 -11.59 -12.56 8.95
N GLU A 211 -12.68 -11.83 9.05
CA GLU A 211 -13.62 -11.68 7.93
C GLU A 211 -13.36 -10.34 7.25
N THR A 212 -13.24 -10.31 5.92
CA THR A 212 -13.16 -9.04 5.20
C THR A 212 -14.33 -8.85 4.26
N VAL A 213 -15.09 -7.78 4.49
CA VAL A 213 -16.09 -7.25 3.56
C VAL A 213 -15.34 -6.37 2.58
N HIS A 214 -15.06 -6.90 1.39
CA HIS A 214 -14.10 -6.33 0.46
C HIS A 214 -14.78 -5.75 -0.78
N ALA A 215 -14.41 -4.53 -1.15
CA ALA A 215 -14.81 -3.93 -2.41
C ALA A 215 -14.47 -4.84 -3.60
N PHE A 216 -15.24 -4.77 -4.68
CA PHE A 216 -14.92 -5.53 -5.88
C PHE A 216 -13.62 -5.01 -6.53
N THR A 217 -12.93 -5.87 -7.23
CA THR A 217 -11.70 -5.55 -7.94
C THR A 217 -11.81 -5.94 -9.41
N ASN A 218 -10.95 -5.38 -10.27
CA ASN A 218 -10.99 -5.58 -11.72
C ASN A 218 -10.79 -7.03 -12.19
N ASP A 219 -10.47 -7.95 -11.30
CA ASP A 219 -10.43 -9.38 -11.61
C ASP A 219 -11.82 -10.03 -11.62
N GLN A 220 -12.83 -9.37 -11.01
CA GLN A 220 -14.21 -9.84 -11.02
C GLN A 220 -14.92 -9.39 -12.30
N ASN A 221 -15.85 -10.21 -12.77
CA ASN A 221 -16.65 -9.85 -13.93
C ASN A 221 -17.74 -8.84 -13.57
N LEU A 222 -17.93 -7.85 -14.42
CA LEU A 222 -19.00 -6.85 -14.25
C LEU A 222 -20.38 -7.52 -14.37
N ILE A 223 -20.52 -8.41 -15.36
CA ILE A 223 -21.70 -9.27 -15.61
C ILE A 223 -21.22 -10.71 -15.68
N ASP A 224 -22.11 -11.67 -15.40
CA ASP A 224 -21.80 -13.10 -15.38
C ASP A 224 -20.97 -13.54 -16.60
N ASN A 225 -19.79 -14.08 -16.36
CA ASN A 225 -18.90 -14.58 -17.40
C ASN A 225 -17.94 -15.62 -16.83
N PHE A 226 -17.23 -16.33 -17.71
CA PHE A 226 -16.24 -17.31 -17.31
C PHE A 226 -15.13 -16.70 -16.44
N HIS A 227 -14.83 -17.37 -15.34
CA HIS A 227 -13.73 -17.03 -14.44
C HIS A 227 -13.19 -18.32 -13.81
N LYS A 228 -11.87 -18.39 -13.61
CA LYS A 228 -11.23 -19.57 -12.98
C LYS A 228 -11.65 -19.82 -11.52
N GLY A 229 -12.12 -18.80 -10.83
CA GLY A 229 -12.69 -18.88 -9.50
C GLY A 229 -14.21 -18.74 -9.60
N ASP A 230 -14.95 -19.83 -9.43
CA ASP A 230 -16.36 -20.02 -9.79
C ASP A 230 -17.25 -18.81 -9.43
N ARG A 231 -17.29 -18.43 -8.16
CA ARG A 231 -18.15 -17.33 -7.69
C ARG A 231 -17.72 -15.95 -8.19
N ARG A 232 -16.43 -15.75 -8.50
CA ARG A 232 -15.91 -14.47 -9.03
C ARG A 232 -16.31 -14.20 -10.47
N GLY A 233 -16.83 -15.21 -11.16
CA GLY A 233 -17.42 -15.07 -12.49
C GLY A 233 -18.81 -14.44 -12.49
N ARG A 234 -19.49 -14.39 -11.34
CA ARG A 234 -20.81 -13.75 -11.20
C ARG A 234 -20.66 -12.23 -11.09
N SER A 235 -21.70 -11.53 -11.52
CA SER A 235 -21.73 -10.07 -11.56
C SER A 235 -21.31 -9.43 -10.23
N ALA A 236 -20.23 -8.63 -10.28
CA ALA A 236 -19.68 -7.95 -9.13
C ALA A 236 -20.57 -6.83 -8.60
N VAL A 237 -21.38 -6.22 -9.47
CA VAL A 237 -22.25 -5.09 -9.12
C VAL A 237 -23.62 -5.50 -8.60
N LEU A 238 -23.99 -6.78 -8.72
CA LEU A 238 -25.29 -7.30 -8.30
C LEU A 238 -25.21 -8.27 -7.13
N ASN A 239 -24.03 -8.80 -6.82
CA ASN A 239 -23.91 -9.92 -5.89
C ASN A 239 -22.88 -9.66 -4.77
N MET A 240 -23.20 -10.18 -3.59
CA MET A 240 -22.20 -10.50 -2.59
C MET A 240 -21.58 -11.86 -2.92
N VAL A 241 -20.27 -11.97 -2.86
CA VAL A 241 -19.54 -13.18 -3.27
C VAL A 241 -18.60 -13.63 -2.14
N ILE A 242 -18.87 -14.80 -1.56
CA ILE A 242 -17.92 -15.42 -0.63
C ILE A 242 -16.72 -15.95 -1.42
N THR A 243 -15.52 -15.61 -0.97
CA THR A 243 -14.27 -16.06 -1.58
C THR A 243 -13.20 -16.28 -0.52
N GLU A 244 -12.17 -17.01 -0.87
CA GLU A 244 -11.02 -17.21 0.00
C GLU A 244 -10.18 -15.91 0.11
N THR A 245 -9.56 -15.73 1.26
CA THR A 245 -8.49 -14.74 1.45
C THR A 245 -7.26 -15.41 2.06
N GLY A 246 -6.10 -15.12 1.48
CA GLY A 246 -4.82 -15.51 2.06
C GLY A 246 -4.30 -14.54 3.13
N ALA A 247 -5.03 -13.46 3.41
CA ALA A 247 -4.55 -12.38 4.26
C ALA A 247 -4.28 -12.83 5.70
N ALA A 248 -5.19 -13.60 6.30
CA ALA A 248 -5.00 -14.12 7.66
C ALA A 248 -3.73 -14.99 7.78
N LYS A 249 -3.50 -15.88 6.81
CA LYS A 249 -2.27 -16.68 6.74
C LYS A 249 -1.03 -15.81 6.46
N ALA A 250 -1.18 -14.74 5.65
CA ALA A 250 -0.08 -13.86 5.31
C ALA A 250 0.40 -12.99 6.48
N VAL A 251 -0.44 -12.77 7.51
CA VAL A 251 -0.05 -12.05 8.73
C VAL A 251 1.16 -12.70 9.40
N SER A 252 1.24 -14.03 9.42
CA SER A 252 2.37 -14.73 10.05
C SER A 252 3.72 -14.48 9.38
N LYS A 253 3.74 -14.01 8.13
CA LYS A 253 4.99 -13.57 7.48
C LYS A 253 5.55 -12.27 8.08
N ALA A 254 4.70 -11.42 8.64
CA ALA A 254 5.10 -10.17 9.28
C ALA A 254 5.09 -10.29 10.82
N LEU A 255 4.22 -11.14 11.39
CA LEU A 255 4.09 -11.44 12.81
C LEU A 255 4.18 -12.96 13.02
N PRO A 256 5.39 -13.54 13.05
CA PRO A 256 5.57 -14.99 13.12
C PRO A 256 4.92 -15.66 14.34
N GLN A 257 4.78 -14.94 15.46
CA GLN A 257 4.12 -15.43 16.67
C GLN A 257 2.62 -15.71 16.49
N LEU A 258 2.01 -15.22 15.39
CA LEU A 258 0.61 -15.49 15.03
C LEU A 258 0.47 -16.65 14.02
N GLU A 259 1.54 -17.38 13.73
CA GLU A 259 1.47 -18.53 12.84
C GLU A 259 0.49 -19.61 13.36
N GLY A 260 -0.42 -20.05 12.49
CA GLY A 260 -1.44 -21.05 12.80
C GLY A 260 -2.58 -20.56 13.71
N LYS A 261 -2.54 -19.33 14.24
CA LYS A 261 -3.55 -18.80 15.16
C LYS A 261 -4.74 -18.13 14.43
N LEU A 262 -4.59 -17.76 13.17
CA LEU A 262 -5.59 -16.99 12.44
C LEU A 262 -6.19 -17.78 11.29
N THR A 263 -7.52 -17.69 11.17
CA THR A 263 -8.29 -18.12 9.99
C THR A 263 -8.92 -16.91 9.32
N GLY A 264 -9.39 -17.04 8.07
CA GLY A 264 -10.09 -15.92 7.45
C GLY A 264 -10.79 -16.25 6.14
N ASN A 265 -11.79 -15.43 5.84
CA ASN A 265 -12.56 -15.44 4.60
C ASN A 265 -12.74 -14.02 4.07
N ALA A 266 -13.29 -13.90 2.88
CA ALA A 266 -13.66 -12.62 2.28
C ALA A 266 -15.07 -12.68 1.71
N ILE A 267 -15.82 -11.60 1.89
CA ILE A 267 -17.09 -11.34 1.20
C ILE A 267 -16.87 -10.16 0.27
N ARG A 268 -16.94 -10.38 -1.03
CA ARG A 268 -16.92 -9.28 -2.01
C ARG A 268 -18.30 -8.65 -2.09
N VAL A 269 -18.32 -7.31 -2.08
CA VAL A 269 -19.56 -6.52 -2.10
C VAL A 269 -19.58 -5.52 -3.26
N PRO A 270 -20.76 -5.06 -3.69
CA PRO A 270 -20.93 -4.11 -4.81
C PRO A 270 -20.50 -2.67 -4.47
N THR A 271 -19.33 -2.48 -3.86
CA THR A 271 -18.72 -1.17 -3.62
C THR A 271 -17.43 -1.06 -4.40
N PRO A 272 -17.12 0.09 -5.02
CA PRO A 272 -15.96 0.23 -5.91
C PRO A 272 -14.63 0.32 -5.15
N ASP A 273 -14.66 0.79 -3.91
CA ASP A 273 -13.49 1.00 -3.05
C ASP A 273 -13.89 1.06 -1.59
N VAL A 274 -12.93 1.05 -0.72
CA VAL A 274 -13.00 0.92 0.73
C VAL A 274 -13.62 -0.40 1.18
N SER A 275 -12.80 -1.18 1.80
CA SER A 275 -13.12 -2.46 2.40
C SER A 275 -13.14 -2.35 3.93
N MET A 276 -13.70 -3.34 4.58
CA MET A 276 -13.73 -3.44 6.05
C MET A 276 -13.25 -4.82 6.48
N ALA A 277 -12.32 -4.87 7.41
CA ALA A 277 -11.93 -6.11 8.08
C ALA A 277 -12.57 -6.19 9.47
N ILE A 278 -13.04 -7.37 9.82
CA ILE A 278 -13.59 -7.70 11.13
C ILE A 278 -12.61 -8.67 11.77
N LEU A 279 -11.95 -8.23 12.83
CA LEU A 279 -10.99 -9.00 13.61
C LEU A 279 -11.73 -9.57 14.83
N ASN A 280 -12.12 -10.83 14.76
CA ASN A 280 -12.68 -11.54 15.92
C ASN A 280 -11.56 -12.35 16.55
N VAL A 281 -11.06 -11.90 17.70
CA VAL A 281 -9.88 -12.47 18.36
C VAL A 281 -10.16 -12.86 19.80
N LYS A 282 -9.56 -13.98 20.20
CA LYS A 282 -9.42 -14.36 21.60
C LYS A 282 -8.08 -13.88 22.11
N LEU A 283 -8.11 -13.14 23.20
CA LEU A 283 -6.95 -12.54 23.85
C LEU A 283 -6.44 -13.42 24.98
N THR A 284 -5.13 -13.42 25.19
CA THR A 284 -4.52 -14.13 26.34
C THR A 284 -4.81 -13.42 27.66
N LYS A 285 -4.84 -12.08 27.62
CA LYS A 285 -5.23 -11.23 28.75
C LYS A 285 -6.49 -10.46 28.35
N PRO A 286 -7.53 -10.43 29.19
CA PRO A 286 -8.73 -9.64 28.91
C PRO A 286 -8.40 -8.16 28.67
N ALA A 287 -9.09 -7.54 27.73
CA ALA A 287 -8.94 -6.11 27.43
C ALA A 287 -9.66 -5.18 28.43
N GLY A 288 -10.37 -5.75 29.40
CA GLY A 288 -11.17 -5.00 30.37
C GLY A 288 -12.50 -4.51 29.79
N SER A 289 -12.47 -3.51 28.93
CA SER A 289 -13.69 -2.99 28.29
C SER A 289 -13.42 -2.54 26.85
N ALA A 290 -14.48 -2.23 26.12
CA ALA A 290 -14.38 -1.66 24.78
C ALA A 290 -13.73 -0.26 24.83
N GLU A 291 -14.00 0.52 25.86
CA GLU A 291 -13.43 1.85 26.07
C GLU A 291 -11.91 1.78 26.27
N GLU A 292 -11.41 0.84 27.08
CA GLU A 292 -9.98 0.65 27.29
C GLU A 292 -9.27 0.23 26.00
N LEU A 293 -9.88 -0.70 25.26
CA LEU A 293 -9.36 -1.15 23.98
C LEU A 293 -9.34 -0.01 22.94
N ASN A 294 -10.40 0.78 22.89
CA ASN A 294 -10.52 1.94 22.01
C ASN A 294 -9.48 3.03 22.36
N GLU A 295 -9.25 3.28 23.64
CA GLU A 295 -8.24 4.24 24.07
C GLU A 295 -6.82 3.79 23.68
N LEU A 296 -6.54 2.49 23.70
CA LEU A 296 -5.27 1.95 23.20
C LEU A 296 -5.10 2.28 21.70
N PHE A 297 -6.10 2.01 20.86
CA PHE A 297 -6.04 2.32 19.44
C PHE A 297 -6.00 3.84 19.18
N ARG A 298 -6.74 4.62 19.95
CA ARG A 298 -6.73 6.08 19.84
C ARG A 298 -5.33 6.64 20.10
N ARG A 299 -4.66 6.21 21.16
CA ARG A 299 -3.28 6.62 21.46
C ARG A 299 -2.33 6.17 20.37
N GLU A 300 -2.43 4.93 19.90
CA GLU A 300 -1.58 4.43 18.83
C GLU A 300 -1.72 5.26 17.55
N SER A 301 -2.95 5.71 17.23
CA SER A 301 -3.21 6.53 16.05
C SER A 301 -2.66 7.96 16.14
N ILE A 302 -2.45 8.49 17.34
CA ILE A 302 -2.01 9.89 17.56
C ILE A 302 -0.49 9.96 17.67
N ASP A 303 0.10 9.22 18.61
CA ASP A 303 1.51 9.31 18.98
C ASP A 303 2.24 7.96 19.06
N GLY A 304 1.55 6.85 18.77
CA GLY A 304 2.12 5.52 18.74
C GLY A 304 3.13 5.29 17.62
N GLU A 305 3.82 4.15 17.66
CA GLU A 305 4.78 3.76 16.62
C GLU A 305 4.10 3.49 15.27
N LEU A 306 2.85 3.00 15.33
CA LEU A 306 2.05 2.67 14.16
C LEU A 306 1.08 3.79 13.73
N ARG A 307 1.25 5.05 14.22
CA ARG A 307 0.38 6.19 13.89
C ARG A 307 0.23 6.49 12.39
N ARG A 308 1.16 6.03 11.57
CA ARG A 308 1.09 6.15 10.11
C ARG A 308 0.31 5.00 9.47
N GLN A 309 0.07 3.91 10.20
CA GLN A 309 -0.60 2.70 9.74
C GLN A 309 -2.00 2.56 10.35
N VAL A 310 -2.16 2.94 11.61
CA VAL A 310 -3.42 2.82 12.33
C VAL A 310 -4.08 4.18 12.44
N GLY A 311 -5.24 4.34 11.81
CA GLY A 311 -6.15 5.46 12.02
C GLY A 311 -7.24 5.09 13.04
N TYR A 312 -8.01 6.08 13.47
CA TYR A 312 -9.08 5.93 14.45
C TYR A 312 -10.29 6.78 14.08
N SER A 313 -11.48 6.23 14.22
CA SER A 313 -12.74 6.93 14.02
C SER A 313 -13.68 6.66 15.18
N ASP A 314 -14.31 7.72 15.69
CA ASP A 314 -15.38 7.70 16.70
C ASP A 314 -16.66 8.36 16.16
N SER A 315 -16.76 8.50 14.85
CA SER A 315 -17.92 9.11 14.20
C SER A 315 -19.08 8.12 14.13
N PRO A 316 -20.26 8.48 14.63
CA PRO A 316 -21.47 7.65 14.50
C PRO A 316 -22.03 7.59 13.07
N GLU A 317 -21.55 8.44 12.17
CA GLU A 317 -22.00 8.52 10.78
C GLU A 317 -21.00 7.90 9.80
N ALA A 318 -19.88 7.32 10.31
CA ALA A 318 -18.83 6.76 9.48
C ALA A 318 -19.32 5.64 8.55
N VAL A 319 -19.08 5.80 7.26
CA VAL A 319 -19.38 4.83 6.20
C VAL A 319 -18.20 4.73 5.23
N SER A 320 -18.22 3.72 4.36
CA SER A 320 -17.07 3.41 3.49
C SER A 320 -16.55 4.60 2.67
N THR A 321 -17.43 5.49 2.18
CA THR A 321 -17.02 6.63 1.35
C THR A 321 -16.22 7.69 2.10
N ASP A 322 -16.33 7.75 3.44
CA ASP A 322 -15.57 8.69 4.26
C ASP A 322 -14.08 8.35 4.34
N PHE A 323 -13.73 7.10 4.03
CA PHE A 323 -12.37 6.60 4.10
C PHE A 323 -11.67 6.56 2.73
N VAL A 324 -12.34 6.95 1.64
CA VAL A 324 -11.72 7.09 0.32
C VAL A 324 -10.61 8.13 0.37
N GLY A 325 -9.40 7.75 -0.03
CA GLY A 325 -8.20 8.59 0.04
C GLY A 325 -7.51 8.59 1.41
N SER A 326 -7.93 7.72 2.34
CA SER A 326 -7.21 7.51 3.60
C SER A 326 -5.78 7.04 3.34
N ARG A 327 -4.81 7.65 4.04
CA ARG A 327 -3.37 7.35 3.88
C ARG A 327 -2.86 6.31 4.88
N THR A 328 -3.65 5.96 5.89
CA THR A 328 -3.32 4.90 6.84
C THR A 328 -3.55 3.52 6.22
N ALA A 329 -2.97 2.50 6.80
CA ALA A 329 -3.19 1.12 6.34
C ALA A 329 -4.59 0.63 6.69
N GLY A 330 -5.11 1.06 7.85
CA GLY A 330 -6.48 0.81 8.30
C GLY A 330 -6.92 1.83 9.33
N VAL A 331 -8.23 2.03 9.46
CA VAL A 331 -8.85 2.96 10.41
C VAL A 331 -9.78 2.14 11.32
N VAL A 332 -9.48 2.11 12.61
CA VAL A 332 -10.31 1.41 13.60
C VAL A 332 -11.59 2.19 13.83
N ASP A 333 -12.74 1.51 13.72
CA ASP A 333 -14.05 2.03 14.07
C ASP A 333 -14.35 1.73 15.54
N SER A 334 -14.19 2.73 16.39
CA SER A 334 -14.30 2.55 17.84
C SER A 334 -15.73 2.27 18.31
N LEU A 335 -16.72 2.79 17.60
CA LEU A 335 -18.13 2.60 17.98
C LEU A 335 -18.63 1.18 17.66
N ALA A 336 -17.92 0.46 16.80
CA ALA A 336 -18.22 -0.93 16.46
C ALA A 336 -17.40 -1.94 17.30
N THR A 337 -16.50 -1.50 18.17
CA THR A 337 -15.68 -2.37 19.01
C THR A 337 -16.55 -3.11 20.04
N VAL A 338 -16.36 -4.42 20.12
CA VAL A 338 -17.04 -5.29 21.11
C VAL A 338 -15.98 -6.01 21.94
N VAL A 339 -16.12 -5.99 23.26
CA VAL A 339 -15.28 -6.76 24.18
C VAL A 339 -16.20 -7.62 25.06
N THR A 340 -15.90 -8.90 25.16
CA THR A 340 -16.64 -9.85 25.99
C THR A 340 -15.63 -10.82 26.60
N ASP A 341 -15.46 -10.78 27.92
CA ASP A 341 -14.48 -11.58 28.64
C ASP A 341 -13.07 -11.49 28.04
N ASP A 342 -12.58 -12.58 27.46
CA ASP A 342 -11.28 -12.69 26.79
C ASP A 342 -11.35 -12.50 25.27
N SER A 343 -12.48 -12.05 24.74
CA SER A 343 -12.71 -11.91 23.30
C SER A 343 -12.93 -10.46 22.90
N ALA A 344 -12.37 -10.07 21.78
CA ALA A 344 -12.55 -8.75 21.19
C ALA A 344 -12.93 -8.86 19.71
N ILE A 345 -13.85 -7.98 19.28
CA ILE A 345 -14.16 -7.79 17.86
C ILE A 345 -13.82 -6.34 17.51
N VAL A 346 -12.91 -6.17 16.57
CA VAL A 346 -12.45 -4.86 16.09
C VAL A 346 -12.75 -4.73 14.61
N TYR A 347 -13.35 -3.62 14.23
CA TYR A 347 -13.67 -3.28 12.84
C TYR A 347 -12.62 -2.30 12.32
N VAL A 348 -12.07 -2.60 11.13
CA VAL A 348 -11.00 -1.81 10.50
C VAL A 348 -11.40 -1.48 9.08
N TRP A 349 -11.70 -0.20 8.81
CA TRP A 349 -11.89 0.32 7.47
C TRP A 349 -10.55 0.48 6.77
N TYR A 350 -10.47 0.22 5.48
CA TYR A 350 -9.25 0.45 4.71
C TYR A 350 -9.55 0.76 3.24
N ASP A 351 -8.94 1.85 2.76
CA ASP A 351 -8.90 2.12 1.33
C ASP A 351 -7.94 1.12 0.69
N ASN A 352 -8.52 0.10 0.05
CA ASN A 352 -7.78 -1.02 -0.52
C ASN A 352 -6.98 -0.65 -1.79
N GLU A 353 -7.14 0.55 -2.32
CA GLU A 353 -6.40 1.08 -3.46
C GLU A 353 -5.41 2.17 -3.05
N PHE A 354 -5.87 3.32 -2.56
CA PHE A 354 -5.03 4.47 -2.22
C PHE A 354 -4.27 4.27 -0.91
N GLY A 355 -4.94 3.83 0.15
CA GLY A 355 -4.31 3.52 1.44
C GLY A 355 -3.22 2.46 1.30
N TYR A 356 -3.51 1.40 0.53
CA TYR A 356 -2.52 0.38 0.19
C TYR A 356 -1.36 0.97 -0.62
N SER A 357 -1.62 1.81 -1.62
CA SER A 357 -0.58 2.48 -2.41
C SER A 357 0.32 3.36 -1.54
N CYS A 358 -0.22 4.00 -0.50
CA CYS A 358 0.59 4.72 0.48
C CYS A 358 1.55 3.80 1.24
N GLN A 359 1.12 2.57 1.60
CA GLN A 359 2.01 1.59 2.25
C GLN A 359 3.10 1.11 1.28
N VAL A 360 2.77 0.86 0.02
CA VAL A 360 3.74 0.51 -1.03
C VAL A 360 4.84 1.57 -1.13
N ILE A 361 4.46 2.86 -1.17
CA ILE A 361 5.44 3.97 -1.23
C ILE A 361 6.34 3.98 0.01
N ARG A 362 5.81 3.73 1.21
CA ARG A 362 6.62 3.65 2.43
C ARG A 362 7.63 2.51 2.39
N VAL A 363 7.23 1.35 1.87
CA VAL A 363 8.18 0.24 1.64
C VAL A 363 9.23 0.63 0.62
N LEU A 364 8.83 1.33 -0.45
CA LEU A 364 9.75 1.81 -1.49
C LEU A 364 10.76 2.83 -0.91
N GLU A 365 10.30 3.75 -0.06
CA GLU A 365 11.16 4.69 0.67
C GLU A 365 12.18 3.94 1.54
N ARG A 366 11.72 2.94 2.29
CA ARG A 366 12.61 2.09 3.10
C ARG A 366 13.64 1.37 2.26
N MET A 367 13.27 0.83 1.08
CA MET A 367 14.19 0.21 0.13
C MET A 367 15.22 1.20 -0.42
N GLY A 368 14.82 2.46 -0.65
CA GLY A 368 15.69 3.55 -1.10
C GLY A 368 16.59 4.13 -0.01
N GLY A 369 16.46 3.68 1.24
CA GLY A 369 17.21 4.21 2.37
C GLY A 369 16.70 5.58 2.86
N TYR A 370 15.44 5.93 2.56
CA TYR A 370 14.84 7.18 3.03
C TYR A 370 14.10 6.94 4.34
N ASP A 371 14.46 7.74 5.33
CA ASP A 371 13.69 7.86 6.57
C ASP A 371 12.90 9.17 6.51
N VAL A 372 11.63 9.05 6.11
CA VAL A 372 10.76 10.22 6.02
C VAL A 372 10.41 10.68 7.43
N PRO A 373 10.80 11.89 7.84
CA PRO A 373 10.53 12.37 9.18
C PRO A 373 9.05 12.27 9.53
N SER A 374 8.75 11.77 10.70
CA SER A 374 7.39 11.80 11.25
C SER A 374 7.41 12.66 12.51
N TYR A 375 6.53 13.65 12.58
CA TYR A 375 6.39 14.52 13.73
C TYR A 375 5.18 14.10 14.59
N PRO A 376 5.25 14.26 15.93
CA PRO A 376 6.45 14.64 16.68
C PRO A 376 7.54 13.55 16.59
N ALA A 377 8.79 13.98 16.50
CA ALA A 377 9.92 13.08 16.65
C ALA A 377 9.91 12.53 18.08
N LYS A 378 10.14 11.21 18.26
CA LYS A 378 10.32 10.62 19.59
C LYS A 378 11.73 10.89 20.09
#